data_b4e174a88f9640ff1d2afc3aa60beca4
#
_entry.id   b4e174a88f9640ff1d2afc3aa60beca4
#
_cell.length_a   1.000
_cell.length_b   1.000
_cell.length_c   1.000
_cell.angle_alpha   90.00
_cell.angle_beta   90.00
_cell.angle_gamma   90.00
#
_symmetry.space_group_name_H-M   'P 1'
#
loop_
_entity.id
_entity.type
_entity.pdbx_description
1 polymer ?
#
loop_
_entity_poly.entity_id
_entity_poly.type
_entity_poly.pdbx_seq_one_letter_code
_entity_poly.pdbx_strand_id
1 'polypeptide(L)'
;MRHKKEIVKIGEHTCILHSEENAKFFITQPVDNNDTEELERQITYIEDNSQAPFIHIAIRINRWNAELTPWPAPPVFGKIPFGDGAHSTLLYIIDQLIPALKARFALELNKSNTILGGYSLAGLFSLWAGYQQNVPFRGIVSASPSAWYTGWLDYANSHQPQVE
;
A
#
# COMPACT_ATOMS: atom_id res chain seq x y z
N MET A 1 3.30 -3.64 23.12
CA MET A 1 2.49 -3.36 21.91
C MET A 1 1.48 -2.28 22.20
N ARG A 2 1.56 -1.15 21.51
CA ARG A 2 0.60 -0.03 21.64
C ARG A 2 -0.61 -0.20 20.72
N HIS A 3 -0.52 -1.11 19.74
CA HIS A 3 -1.53 -1.33 18.72
C HIS A 3 -2.56 -2.39 19.09
N LYS A 4 -3.83 -2.06 18.83
CA LYS A 4 -4.90 -3.05 18.74
C LYS A 4 -4.88 -3.67 17.35
N LYS A 5 -4.75 -5.00 17.26
CA LYS A 5 -4.79 -5.75 16.00
C LYS A 5 -6.20 -6.29 15.74
N GLU A 6 -6.67 -6.11 14.51
CA GLU A 6 -7.96 -6.64 14.05
C GLU A 6 -7.84 -7.13 12.60
N ILE A 7 -8.62 -8.14 12.26
CA ILE A 7 -8.81 -8.56 10.87
C ILE A 7 -10.18 -8.07 10.45
N VAL A 8 -10.21 -7.28 9.38
CA VAL A 8 -11.44 -6.66 8.86
C VAL A 8 -11.60 -6.95 7.38
N LYS A 9 -12.84 -7.06 6.92
CA LYS A 9 -13.15 -7.13 5.50
C LYS A 9 -13.67 -5.78 5.03
N ILE A 10 -13.02 -5.20 4.02
CA ILE A 10 -13.44 -3.94 3.37
C ILE A 10 -13.54 -4.22 1.88
N GLY A 11 -14.75 -4.09 1.33
CA GLY A 11 -15.02 -4.53 -0.02
C GLY A 11 -14.69 -6.01 -0.20
N GLU A 12 -13.89 -6.34 -1.19
CA GLU A 12 -13.49 -7.72 -1.48
C GLU A 12 -12.20 -8.16 -0.78
N HIS A 13 -11.46 -7.22 -0.17
CA HIS A 13 -10.19 -7.52 0.47
C HIS A 13 -10.32 -7.77 1.97
N THR A 14 -9.55 -8.74 2.43
CA THR A 14 -9.27 -8.94 3.86
C THR A 14 -8.09 -8.07 4.24
N CYS A 15 -8.24 -7.27 5.29
CA CYS A 15 -7.20 -6.36 5.76
C CYS A 15 -6.81 -6.70 7.20
N ILE A 16 -5.52 -6.50 7.51
CA ILE A 16 -5.00 -6.56 8.88
C ILE A 16 -4.80 -5.12 9.34
N LEU A 17 -5.54 -4.74 10.35
CA LEU A 17 -5.55 -3.40 10.91
C LEU A 17 -4.80 -3.37 12.24
N HIS A 18 -3.82 -2.49 12.35
CA HIS A 18 -3.14 -2.14 13.60
C HIS A 18 -3.46 -0.69 13.93
N SER A 19 -4.07 -0.43 15.07
CA SER A 19 -4.52 0.92 15.42
C SER A 19 -4.04 1.37 16.79
N GLU A 20 -3.51 2.58 16.87
CA GLU A 20 -3.24 3.31 18.10
C GLU A 20 -4.31 4.37 18.36
N GLU A 21 -4.54 4.68 19.65
CA GLU A 21 -5.38 5.81 20.01
C GLU A 21 -4.74 7.14 19.60
N ASN A 22 -5.56 8.11 19.23
CA ASN A 22 -5.13 9.45 18.81
C ASN A 22 -4.15 9.43 17.63
N ALA A 23 -4.29 8.48 16.72
CA ALA A 23 -3.44 8.36 15.54
C ALA A 23 -3.40 9.65 14.73
N LYS A 24 -2.19 10.04 14.30
CA LYS A 24 -1.94 11.23 13.47
C LYS A 24 -1.64 10.87 12.03
N PHE A 25 -1.15 9.67 11.79
CA PHE A 25 -0.77 9.16 10.48
C PHE A 25 -1.50 7.88 10.17
N PHE A 26 -1.67 7.67 8.89
CA PHE A 26 -2.31 6.52 8.33
C PHE A 26 -1.41 5.88 7.27
N ILE A 27 -1.05 4.62 7.48
CA ILE A 27 -0.16 3.88 6.57
C ILE A 27 -0.98 2.75 5.96
N THR A 28 -1.06 2.72 4.64
CA THR A 28 -1.67 1.61 3.91
C THR A 28 -0.62 0.87 3.11
N GLN A 29 -0.73 -0.48 3.05
CA GLN A 29 0.28 -1.32 2.43
C GLN A 29 -0.36 -2.59 1.85
N PRO A 30 -0.21 -2.86 0.55
CA PRO A 30 -0.47 -4.19 0.00
C PRO A 30 0.54 -5.21 0.54
N VAL A 31 0.06 -6.37 0.96
CA VAL A 31 0.89 -7.46 1.49
C VAL A 31 0.50 -8.80 0.88
N ASP A 32 1.44 -9.73 0.80
CA ASP A 32 1.15 -11.12 0.46
C ASP A 32 0.41 -11.82 1.60
N ASN A 33 -0.37 -12.82 1.26
CA ASN A 33 -1.15 -13.58 2.25
C ASN A 33 -0.28 -14.35 3.26
N ASN A 34 0.98 -14.60 2.93
CA ASN A 34 1.90 -15.40 3.73
C ASN A 34 2.85 -14.56 4.61
N ASP A 35 2.87 -13.23 4.46
CA ASP A 35 3.86 -12.35 5.10
C ASP A 35 3.45 -11.84 6.49
N THR A 36 2.65 -12.61 7.24
CA THR A 36 2.10 -12.15 8.54
C THR A 36 3.20 -11.90 9.59
N GLU A 37 4.22 -12.75 9.67
CA GLU A 37 5.31 -12.57 10.65
C GLU A 37 6.18 -11.35 10.33
N GLU A 38 6.47 -11.13 9.05
CA GLU A 38 7.24 -9.99 8.60
C GLU A 38 6.49 -8.68 8.86
N LEU A 39 5.18 -8.67 8.62
CA LEU A 39 4.32 -7.55 8.94
C LEU A 39 4.37 -7.20 10.44
N GLU A 40 4.29 -8.18 11.34
CA GLU A 40 4.36 -7.92 12.77
C GLU A 40 5.73 -7.34 13.19
N ARG A 41 6.82 -7.83 12.60
CA ARG A 41 8.16 -7.26 12.83
C ARG A 41 8.24 -5.81 12.36
N GLN A 42 7.69 -5.53 11.18
CA GLN A 42 7.65 -4.18 10.63
C GLN A 42 6.85 -3.23 11.55
N ILE A 43 5.66 -3.62 11.99
CA ILE A 43 4.84 -2.82 12.90
C ILE A 43 5.56 -2.53 14.20
N THR A 44 6.15 -3.55 14.82
CA THR A 44 6.95 -3.40 16.05
C THR A 44 8.10 -2.42 15.84
N TYR A 45 8.81 -2.52 14.71
CA TYR A 45 9.91 -1.61 14.41
C TYR A 45 9.42 -0.15 14.26
N ILE A 46 8.29 0.07 13.60
CA ILE A 46 7.70 1.41 13.47
C ILE A 46 7.28 1.93 14.84
N GLU A 47 6.63 1.11 15.67
CA GLU A 47 6.27 1.46 17.05
C GLU A 47 7.45 1.94 17.88
N ASP A 48 8.56 1.21 17.81
CA ASP A 48 9.75 1.46 18.61
C ASP A 48 10.51 2.72 18.17
N ASN A 49 10.38 3.09 16.89
CA ASN A 49 11.13 4.20 16.28
C ASN A 49 10.25 5.43 15.94
N SER A 50 8.94 5.35 16.12
CA SER A 50 8.02 6.48 15.90
C SER A 50 7.54 7.09 17.20
N GLN A 51 7.58 8.42 17.31
CA GLN A 51 6.96 9.17 18.42
C GLN A 51 5.50 9.53 18.13
N ALA A 52 5.07 9.43 16.88
CA ALA A 52 3.71 9.77 16.48
C ALA A 52 2.83 8.51 16.42
N PRO A 53 1.67 8.50 17.06
CA PRO A 53 0.74 7.40 16.96
C PRO A 53 0.19 7.28 15.53
N PHE A 54 0.00 6.05 15.08
CA PHE A 54 -0.42 5.76 13.71
C PHE A 54 -1.45 4.64 13.64
N ILE A 55 -2.14 4.57 12.52
CA ILE A 55 -2.93 3.43 12.09
C ILE A 55 -2.24 2.81 10.89
N HIS A 56 -2.00 1.51 10.93
CA HIS A 56 -1.50 0.76 9.79
C HIS A 56 -2.55 -0.23 9.31
N ILE A 57 -2.77 -0.27 7.99
CA ILE A 57 -3.63 -1.27 7.39
C ILE A 57 -2.89 -1.99 6.26
N ALA A 58 -2.75 -3.31 6.43
CA ALA A 58 -2.21 -4.19 5.43
C ALA A 58 -3.36 -4.79 4.62
N ILE A 59 -3.34 -4.59 3.31
CA ILE A 59 -4.32 -5.12 2.36
C ILE A 59 -3.80 -6.45 1.84
N ARG A 60 -4.46 -7.55 2.14
CA ARG A 60 -4.10 -8.86 1.57
C ARG A 60 -4.46 -8.91 0.10
N ILE A 61 -3.45 -9.14 -0.73
CA ILE A 61 -3.59 -9.25 -2.18
C ILE A 61 -3.71 -10.72 -2.56
N ASN A 62 -4.74 -11.06 -3.30
CA ASN A 62 -5.02 -12.44 -3.69
C ASN A 62 -4.23 -12.87 -4.93
N ARG A 63 -4.07 -11.99 -5.91
CA ARG A 63 -3.37 -12.23 -7.17
C ARG A 63 -2.22 -11.24 -7.32
N TRP A 64 -1.13 -11.53 -6.60
CA TRP A 64 0.03 -10.63 -6.44
C TRP A 64 0.53 -10.02 -7.75
N ASN A 65 0.83 -10.87 -8.74
CA ASN A 65 1.32 -10.40 -10.04
C ASN A 65 0.27 -9.62 -10.85
N ALA A 66 -1.00 -9.93 -10.69
CA ALA A 66 -2.05 -9.30 -11.48
C ALA A 66 -2.53 -7.96 -10.89
N GLU A 67 -2.63 -7.87 -9.57
CA GLU A 67 -3.28 -6.73 -8.90
C GLU A 67 -2.32 -5.57 -8.61
N LEU A 68 -1.00 -5.80 -8.63
CA LEU A 68 0.01 -4.81 -8.26
C LEU A 68 0.79 -4.24 -9.45
N THR A 69 0.54 -4.70 -10.65
CA THR A 69 1.29 -4.27 -11.84
C THR A 69 0.46 -3.37 -12.74
N PRO A 70 1.08 -2.28 -13.27
CA PRO A 70 0.37 -1.23 -13.99
C PRO A 70 0.05 -1.58 -15.46
N TRP A 71 0.75 -2.56 -16.05
CA TRP A 71 0.52 -3.09 -17.39
C TRP A 71 0.94 -4.56 -17.48
N PRO A 72 0.44 -5.32 -18.47
CA PRO A 72 0.83 -6.71 -18.62
C PRO A 72 2.31 -6.87 -19.00
N ALA A 73 2.93 -7.90 -18.45
CA ALA A 73 4.28 -8.31 -18.83
C ALA A 73 4.43 -9.84 -18.71
N PRO A 74 5.37 -10.46 -19.46
CA PRO A 74 5.66 -11.87 -19.32
C PRO A 74 6.26 -12.18 -17.93
N PRO A 75 6.13 -13.43 -17.44
CA PRO A 75 6.71 -13.81 -16.17
C PRO A 75 8.23 -13.74 -16.21
N VAL A 76 8.83 -13.18 -15.15
CA VAL A 76 10.29 -13.16 -14.95
C VAL A 76 10.71 -14.31 -14.05
N PHE A 77 9.89 -14.60 -13.03
CA PHE A 77 10.09 -15.72 -12.11
C PHE A 77 8.86 -16.62 -12.16
N GLY A 78 9.05 -17.92 -12.30
CA GLY A 78 7.95 -18.87 -12.40
C GLY A 78 7.19 -18.80 -13.73
N LYS A 79 5.88 -19.12 -13.70
CA LYS A 79 5.03 -19.24 -14.88
C LYS A 79 3.85 -18.28 -14.91
N ILE A 80 3.65 -17.50 -13.82
CA ILE A 80 2.49 -16.61 -13.70
C ILE A 80 2.83 -15.26 -14.33
N PRO A 81 2.13 -14.83 -15.37
CA PRO A 81 2.37 -13.54 -15.99
C PRO A 81 1.91 -12.40 -15.08
N PHE A 82 2.40 -11.21 -15.37
CA PHE A 82 1.94 -9.98 -14.74
C PHE A 82 0.68 -9.45 -15.44
N GLY A 83 -0.18 -8.79 -14.66
CA GLY A 83 -1.42 -8.20 -15.17
C GLY A 83 -1.37 -6.69 -15.29
N ASP A 84 -2.54 -6.06 -15.19
CA ASP A 84 -2.76 -4.61 -15.29
C ASP A 84 -3.67 -4.06 -14.17
N GLY A 85 -3.77 -4.81 -13.07
CA GLY A 85 -4.72 -4.54 -12.00
C GLY A 85 -4.34 -3.39 -11.05
N ALA A 86 -3.15 -2.78 -11.18
CA ALA A 86 -2.71 -1.72 -10.27
C ALA A 86 -3.69 -0.54 -10.21
N HIS A 87 -4.28 -0.15 -11.33
CA HIS A 87 -5.28 0.93 -11.35
C HIS A 87 -6.53 0.57 -10.52
N SER A 88 -7.03 -0.64 -10.65
CA SER A 88 -8.18 -1.12 -9.87
C SER A 88 -7.86 -1.21 -8.38
N THR A 89 -6.64 -1.65 -8.03
CA THR A 89 -6.17 -1.69 -6.64
C THR A 89 -6.05 -0.28 -6.05
N LEU A 90 -5.55 0.68 -6.83
CA LEU A 90 -5.49 2.08 -6.40
C LEU A 90 -6.88 2.67 -6.19
N LEU A 91 -7.83 2.44 -7.11
CA LEU A 91 -9.22 2.88 -6.95
C LEU A 91 -9.88 2.23 -5.73
N TYR A 92 -9.64 0.95 -5.46
CA TYR A 92 -10.11 0.31 -4.24
C TYR A 92 -9.61 1.05 -2.98
N ILE A 93 -8.33 1.42 -2.94
CA ILE A 93 -7.76 2.17 -1.82
C ILE A 93 -8.45 3.53 -1.66
N ILE A 94 -8.65 4.26 -2.76
CA ILE A 94 -9.21 5.62 -2.74
C ILE A 94 -10.71 5.61 -2.46
N ASP A 95 -11.47 4.73 -3.12
CA ASP A 95 -12.93 4.81 -3.17
C ASP A 95 -13.62 3.92 -2.13
N GLN A 96 -12.92 2.91 -1.59
CA GLN A 96 -13.49 1.98 -0.62
C GLN A 96 -12.74 1.96 0.71
N LEU A 97 -11.42 1.73 0.69
CA LEU A 97 -10.63 1.59 1.90
C LEU A 97 -10.60 2.88 2.72
N ILE A 98 -10.13 3.97 2.14
CA ILE A 98 -10.01 5.27 2.83
C ILE A 98 -11.36 5.75 3.38
N PRO A 99 -12.47 5.74 2.62
CA PRO A 99 -13.79 6.10 3.16
C PRO A 99 -14.24 5.22 4.33
N ALA A 100 -14.04 3.89 4.25
CA ALA A 100 -14.39 2.97 5.34
C ALA A 100 -13.62 3.29 6.63
N LEU A 101 -12.34 3.66 6.50
CA LEU A 101 -11.51 4.00 7.63
C LEU A 101 -11.82 5.38 8.22
N LYS A 102 -12.13 6.36 7.38
CA LYS A 102 -12.65 7.67 7.82
C LYS A 102 -13.90 7.49 8.69
N ALA A 103 -14.85 6.68 8.23
CA ALA A 103 -16.07 6.40 8.97
C ALA A 103 -15.79 5.66 10.29
N ARG A 104 -14.88 4.68 10.26
CA ARG A 104 -14.56 3.85 11.44
C ARG A 104 -13.88 4.62 12.55
N PHE A 105 -12.93 5.48 12.20
CA PHE A 105 -12.09 6.20 13.18
C PHE A 105 -12.50 7.65 13.40
N ALA A 106 -13.50 8.14 12.68
CA ALA A 106 -13.90 9.54 12.68
C ALA A 106 -12.70 10.50 12.41
N LEU A 107 -11.79 10.09 11.49
CA LEU A 107 -10.56 10.80 11.17
C LEU A 107 -10.63 11.41 9.76
N GLU A 108 -10.03 12.59 9.62
CA GLU A 108 -9.78 13.18 8.31
C GLU A 108 -8.51 12.58 7.69
N LEU A 109 -8.70 11.67 6.74
CA LEU A 109 -7.62 11.08 5.95
C LEU A 109 -7.49 11.83 4.62
N ASN A 110 -6.32 12.42 4.39
CA ASN A 110 -6.04 13.25 3.24
C ASN A 110 -4.53 13.32 2.96
N LYS A 111 -4.12 14.18 2.02
CA LYS A 111 -2.71 14.38 1.66
C LYS A 111 -1.80 14.83 2.80
N SER A 112 -2.32 15.22 3.97
CA SER A 112 -1.46 15.65 5.08
C SER A 112 -1.02 14.51 5.99
N ASN A 113 -1.68 13.36 5.93
CA ASN A 113 -1.48 12.28 6.91
C ASN A 113 -1.57 10.85 6.36
N THR A 114 -1.88 10.66 5.09
CA THR A 114 -2.01 9.32 4.50
C THR A 114 -0.73 8.94 3.74
N ILE A 115 -0.17 7.78 4.05
CA ILE A 115 1.05 7.23 3.45
C ILE A 115 0.69 5.90 2.77
N LEU A 116 1.19 5.72 1.54
CA LEU A 116 1.14 4.44 0.85
C LEU A 116 2.52 3.81 0.87
N GLY A 117 2.61 2.56 1.34
CA GLY A 117 3.86 1.83 1.39
C GLY A 117 3.80 0.48 0.67
N GLY A 118 4.97 -0.11 0.41
CA GLY A 118 5.06 -1.44 -0.16
C GLY A 118 6.49 -1.96 -0.25
N TYR A 119 6.61 -3.28 -0.30
CA TYR A 119 7.85 -4.01 -0.50
C TYR A 119 7.78 -4.79 -1.82
N SER A 120 8.91 -4.92 -2.52
CA SER A 120 9.03 -5.68 -3.76
C SER A 120 8.02 -5.21 -4.83
N LEU A 121 7.09 -6.04 -5.28
CA LEU A 121 6.07 -5.67 -6.26
C LEU A 121 5.05 -4.66 -5.71
N ALA A 122 4.72 -4.74 -4.41
CA ALA A 122 3.95 -3.70 -3.73
C ALA A 122 4.73 -2.38 -3.63
N GLY A 123 6.07 -2.44 -3.59
CA GLY A 123 6.94 -1.27 -3.71
C GLY A 123 6.84 -0.62 -5.09
N LEU A 124 6.85 -1.42 -6.16
CA LEU A 124 6.60 -0.93 -7.52
C LEU A 124 5.21 -0.29 -7.65
N PHE A 125 4.17 -0.96 -7.12
CA PHE A 125 2.81 -0.42 -7.07
C PHE A 125 2.75 0.95 -6.38
N SER A 126 3.40 1.06 -5.21
CA SER A 126 3.43 2.32 -4.45
C SER A 126 4.14 3.43 -5.22
N LEU A 127 5.29 3.14 -5.85
CA LEU A 127 5.97 4.09 -6.72
C LEU A 127 5.06 4.53 -7.87
N TRP A 128 4.47 3.59 -8.61
CA TRP A 128 3.56 3.89 -9.70
C TRP A 128 2.36 4.75 -9.26
N ALA A 129 1.77 4.44 -8.10
CA ALA A 129 0.70 5.24 -7.53
C ALA A 129 1.12 6.69 -7.25
N GLY A 130 2.39 6.91 -6.87
CA GLY A 130 2.95 8.24 -6.68
C GLY A 130 3.06 9.10 -7.94
N TYR A 131 2.98 8.50 -9.13
CA TYR A 131 2.91 9.21 -10.42
C TYR A 131 1.47 9.52 -10.84
N GLN A 132 0.46 8.99 -10.16
CA GLN A 132 -0.94 9.23 -10.52
C GLN A 132 -1.43 10.57 -9.97
N GLN A 133 -2.29 11.24 -10.75
CA GLN A 133 -2.86 12.53 -10.36
C GLN A 133 -3.94 12.36 -9.29
N ASN A 134 -4.09 13.37 -8.44
CA ASN A 134 -5.16 13.47 -7.45
C ASN A 134 -5.23 12.34 -6.41
N VAL A 135 -4.11 11.66 -6.17
CA VAL A 135 -4.03 10.65 -5.11
C VAL A 135 -3.97 11.30 -3.72
N PRO A 136 -4.56 10.69 -2.69
CA PRO A 136 -4.69 11.28 -1.35
C PRO A 136 -3.47 11.00 -0.45
N PHE A 137 -2.30 10.72 -1.03
CA PHE A 137 -1.11 10.37 -0.27
C PHE A 137 -0.21 11.58 -0.03
N ARG A 138 0.27 11.70 1.21
CA ARG A 138 1.33 12.63 1.61
C ARG A 138 2.69 12.18 1.08
N GLY A 139 2.93 10.88 1.14
CA GLY A 139 4.20 10.30 0.77
C GLY A 139 4.07 8.83 0.35
N ILE A 140 5.10 8.39 -0.34
CA ILE A 140 5.25 7.01 -0.79
C ILE A 140 6.47 6.40 -0.08
N VAL A 141 6.28 5.22 0.52
CA VAL A 141 7.37 4.42 1.07
C VAL A 141 7.53 3.16 0.23
N SER A 142 8.63 3.08 -0.51
CA SER A 142 8.90 1.97 -1.39
C SER A 142 10.17 1.24 -0.98
N ALA A 143 10.01 0.05 -0.40
CA ALA A 143 11.12 -0.77 0.07
C ALA A 143 11.48 -1.82 -0.99
N SER A 144 12.76 -1.81 -1.42
CA SER A 144 13.29 -2.76 -2.42
C SER A 144 12.33 -2.99 -3.58
N PRO A 145 11.88 -1.94 -4.29
CA PRO A 145 10.86 -2.07 -5.32
C PRO A 145 11.33 -2.96 -6.47
N SER A 146 10.38 -3.63 -7.12
CA SER A 146 10.62 -4.40 -8.34
C SER A 146 10.89 -3.47 -9.55
N ALA A 147 11.89 -2.60 -9.44
CA ALA A 147 12.24 -1.60 -10.47
C ALA A 147 12.79 -2.22 -11.78
N TRP A 148 13.08 -3.51 -11.75
CA TRP A 148 13.39 -4.33 -12.93
C TRP A 148 12.17 -4.62 -13.82
N TYR A 149 10.97 -4.25 -13.39
CA TYR A 149 9.74 -4.50 -14.12
C TYR A 149 9.79 -3.93 -15.55
N THR A 150 9.37 -4.73 -16.51
CA THR A 150 9.45 -4.39 -17.95
C THR A 150 8.76 -3.04 -18.21
N GLY A 151 9.49 -2.10 -18.79
CA GLY A 151 9.00 -0.76 -19.14
C GLY A 151 8.93 0.25 -17.98
N TRP A 152 9.26 -0.15 -16.75
CA TRP A 152 9.19 0.76 -15.59
C TRP A 152 10.12 1.97 -15.72
N LEU A 153 11.37 1.76 -16.13
CA LEU A 153 12.34 2.86 -16.26
C LEU A 153 11.93 3.86 -17.34
N ASP A 154 11.40 3.38 -18.46
CA ASP A 154 10.90 4.24 -19.54
C ASP A 154 9.69 5.05 -19.07
N TYR A 155 8.78 4.42 -18.33
CA TYR A 155 7.65 5.09 -17.71
C TYR A 155 8.11 6.18 -16.74
N ALA A 156 9.00 5.86 -15.81
CA ALA A 156 9.51 6.79 -14.81
C ALA A 156 10.28 7.97 -15.42
N ASN A 157 11.01 7.73 -16.52
CA ASN A 157 11.73 8.79 -17.23
C ASN A 157 10.81 9.73 -18.01
N SER A 158 9.63 9.27 -18.42
CA SER A 158 8.67 10.04 -19.25
C SER A 158 7.56 10.72 -18.44
N HIS A 159 7.45 10.45 -17.13
CA HIS A 159 6.43 10.99 -16.25
C HIS A 159 7.07 11.70 -15.06
N GLN A 160 6.32 12.62 -14.44
CA GLN A 160 6.74 13.30 -13.22
C GLN A 160 5.97 12.75 -12.02
N PRO A 161 6.64 12.44 -10.89
CA PRO A 161 5.95 12.05 -9.68
C PRO A 161 5.06 13.19 -9.17
N GLN A 162 3.89 12.84 -8.64
CA GLN A 162 2.89 13.75 -8.09
C GLN A 162 2.92 13.77 -6.56
N VAL A 163 3.63 12.81 -5.96
CA VAL A 163 3.81 12.64 -4.51
C VAL A 163 5.30 12.58 -4.22
N GLU A 164 5.73 13.24 -3.15
CA GLU A 164 7.10 13.22 -2.63
C GLU A 164 7.43 11.91 -1.91
#